data_cb2accc127be8496ee6a9bdf145d9fee
#
_entry.id   cb2accc127be8496ee6a9bdf145d9fee
#
_cell.length_a   1.000
_cell.length_b   1.000
_cell.length_c   1.000
_cell.angle_alpha   90.00
_cell.angle_beta   90.00
_cell.angle_gamma   90.00
#
_symmetry.space_group_name_H-M   'P 1'
#
loop_
_entity.id
_entity.type
_entity.pdbx_description
1 polymer ?
#
loop_
_entity_poly.entity_id
_entity_poly.type
_entity_poly.pdbx_seq_one_letter_code
_entity_poly.pdbx_strand_id
1 'polypeptide(L)'
;MGNKGYSRQGFFGDIHHYDEHGHKTGTSRPGMFGGYTNYDANGHKTGHSDPGFFGGYNHYDNHGKKIGHSDPSLFGGYNHYDSNNKSTGSSDPGMFGGYNHSSSSGCYIATCVYGSYDCPEVWTLRRFRDNTLAENVFGRAFIKTYYAISPTLVKWFGDTNWFKKLWKTRLDKMVSALKDKGVEDTPYEDK
;
A
#
# COMPACT_ATOMS: atom_id res chain seq x y z
N MET A 1 -3.97 -12.80 0.69
CA MET A 1 -3.37 -12.38 1.99
C MET A 1 -2.31 -11.33 1.68
N GLY A 2 -2.53 -10.07 2.09
CA GLY A 2 -1.54 -9.03 1.90
C GLY A 2 -0.27 -9.40 2.66
N ASN A 3 0.87 -9.30 1.98
CA ASN A 3 2.18 -9.56 2.55
C ASN A 3 2.42 -8.55 3.68
N LYS A 4 2.21 -8.96 4.91
CA LYS A 4 2.44 -8.15 6.10
C LYS A 4 3.86 -8.43 6.54
N GLY A 5 4.70 -7.43 6.44
CA GLY A 5 6.06 -7.48 6.93
C GLY A 5 6.37 -6.21 7.72
N TYR A 6 7.53 -6.15 8.30
CA TYR A 6 8.00 -4.95 9.00
C TYR A 6 9.49 -4.75 8.76
N SER A 7 9.97 -3.53 9.03
CA SER A 7 11.40 -3.24 9.04
C SER A 7 11.80 -2.54 10.33
N ARG A 8 13.05 -2.75 10.73
CA ARG A 8 13.66 -2.13 11.91
C ARG A 8 14.98 -1.50 11.53
N GLN A 9 15.27 -0.35 12.12
CA GLN A 9 16.55 0.29 11.97
C GLN A 9 17.61 -0.43 12.81
N GLY A 10 18.74 -0.76 12.19
CA GLY A 10 19.92 -1.29 12.85
C GLY A 10 20.80 -0.18 13.44
N PHE A 11 21.81 -0.58 14.19
CA PHE A 11 22.67 0.32 14.95
C PHE A 11 23.50 1.29 14.06
N PHE A 12 23.87 0.85 12.85
CA PHE A 12 24.68 1.63 11.90
C PHE A 12 23.86 2.32 10.81
N GLY A 13 22.53 2.48 11.02
CA GLY A 13 21.62 3.13 10.07
C GLY A 13 21.14 2.21 8.94
N ASP A 14 21.53 0.94 8.95
CA ASP A 14 20.97 -0.09 8.08
C ASP A 14 19.51 -0.37 8.47
N ILE A 15 18.74 -0.91 7.52
CA ILE A 15 17.35 -1.28 7.73
C ILE A 15 17.22 -2.77 7.48
N HIS A 16 16.79 -3.51 8.51
CA HIS A 16 16.50 -4.94 8.42
C HIS A 16 15.05 -5.16 8.10
N HIS A 17 14.75 -5.97 7.08
CA HIS A 17 13.41 -6.32 6.62
C HIS A 17 13.02 -7.71 7.09
N TYR A 18 11.77 -7.87 7.51
CA TYR A 18 11.22 -9.11 8.04
C TYR A 18 9.84 -9.37 7.43
N ASP A 19 9.49 -10.65 7.29
CA ASP A 19 8.13 -11.08 6.95
C ASP A 19 7.19 -11.00 8.17
N GLU A 20 5.92 -11.40 7.99
CA GLU A 20 4.92 -11.42 9.05
C GLU A 20 5.23 -12.44 10.17
N HIS A 21 6.08 -13.41 9.89
CA HIS A 21 6.50 -14.46 10.84
C HIS A 21 7.80 -14.10 11.58
N GLY A 22 8.41 -12.96 11.25
CA GLY A 22 9.65 -12.48 11.85
C GLY A 22 10.93 -13.07 11.23
N HIS A 23 10.83 -13.77 10.09
CA HIS A 23 12.01 -14.19 9.36
C HIS A 23 12.61 -13.01 8.60
N LYS A 24 13.92 -12.87 8.65
CA LYS A 24 14.63 -11.83 7.94
C LYS A 24 14.57 -12.09 6.42
N THR A 25 14.04 -11.12 5.69
CA THR A 25 13.92 -11.20 4.22
C THR A 25 15.00 -10.40 3.49
N GLY A 26 15.66 -9.45 4.18
CA GLY A 26 16.70 -8.65 3.57
C GLY A 26 17.27 -7.56 4.47
N THR A 27 18.15 -6.74 3.88
CA THR A 27 18.75 -5.59 4.54
C THR A 27 18.96 -4.48 3.51
N SER A 28 18.66 -3.21 3.88
CA SER A 28 19.01 -2.02 3.12
C SER A 28 20.10 -1.27 3.86
N ARG A 29 21.24 -1.03 3.22
CA ARG A 29 22.38 -0.31 3.78
C ARG A 29 22.47 1.09 3.19
N PRO A 30 22.75 2.13 4.00
CA PRO A 30 22.92 3.49 3.51
C PRO A 30 24.00 3.58 2.44
N GLY A 31 23.72 4.29 1.35
CA GLY A 31 24.68 4.61 0.30
C GLY A 31 25.47 5.88 0.61
N MET A 32 26.67 6.02 0.02
CA MET A 32 27.56 7.20 0.22
C MET A 32 26.94 8.54 -0.24
N PHE A 33 26.04 8.50 -1.22
CA PHE A 33 25.38 9.69 -1.81
C PHE A 33 23.92 9.83 -1.39
N GLY A 34 23.54 9.20 -0.28
CA GLY A 34 22.17 9.03 0.14
C GLY A 34 21.55 7.76 -0.49
N GLY A 35 20.27 7.50 -0.14
CA GLY A 35 19.61 6.28 -0.59
C GLY A 35 20.13 5.01 0.09
N TYR A 36 19.86 3.85 -0.53
CA TYR A 36 20.16 2.55 0.07
C TYR A 36 20.59 1.53 -0.98
N THR A 37 21.53 0.65 -0.61
CA THR A 37 21.81 -0.59 -1.36
C THR A 37 21.06 -1.74 -0.69
N ASN A 38 20.27 -2.49 -1.49
CA ASN A 38 19.37 -3.53 -1.00
C ASN A 38 19.98 -4.92 -1.19
N TYR A 39 19.84 -5.76 -0.18
CA TYR A 39 20.34 -7.14 -0.13
C TYR A 39 19.23 -8.10 0.29
N ASP A 40 19.25 -9.31 -0.22
CA ASP A 40 18.39 -10.41 0.22
C ASP A 40 18.81 -10.96 1.62
N ALA A 41 18.10 -11.97 2.10
CA ALA A 41 18.41 -12.64 3.38
C ALA A 41 19.79 -13.31 3.40
N ASN A 42 20.31 -13.70 2.23
CA ASN A 42 21.61 -14.36 2.06
C ASN A 42 22.76 -13.36 1.87
N GLY A 43 22.45 -12.06 1.79
CA GLY A 43 23.43 -11.01 1.59
C GLY A 43 23.81 -10.75 0.13
N HIS A 44 23.09 -11.28 -0.85
CA HIS A 44 23.27 -10.95 -2.27
C HIS A 44 22.62 -9.61 -2.57
N LYS A 45 23.30 -8.75 -3.33
CA LYS A 45 22.74 -7.47 -3.76
C LYS A 45 21.57 -7.70 -4.71
N THR A 46 20.41 -7.12 -4.37
CA THR A 46 19.18 -7.18 -5.17
C THR A 46 18.91 -5.90 -5.96
N GLY A 47 19.53 -4.77 -5.56
CA GLY A 47 19.34 -3.49 -6.21
C GLY A 47 19.77 -2.31 -5.34
N HIS A 48 19.24 -1.14 -5.67
CA HIS A 48 19.47 0.07 -4.88
C HIS A 48 18.23 0.99 -4.93
N SER A 49 18.21 1.96 -4.03
CA SER A 49 17.16 2.97 -3.94
C SER A 49 17.80 4.33 -3.82
N ASP A 50 17.55 5.24 -4.77
CA ASP A 50 18.08 6.59 -4.79
C ASP A 50 17.04 7.60 -4.30
N PRO A 51 17.44 8.70 -3.63
CA PRO A 51 16.51 9.75 -3.22
C PRO A 51 15.77 10.33 -4.44
N GLY A 52 14.44 10.51 -4.30
CA GLY A 52 13.61 11.19 -5.29
C GLY A 52 13.69 12.71 -5.15
N PHE A 53 13.48 13.43 -6.25
CA PHE A 53 13.56 14.91 -6.29
C PHE A 53 12.52 15.60 -5.37
N PHE A 54 11.33 15.02 -5.25
CA PHE A 54 10.26 15.52 -4.37
C PHE A 54 10.19 14.80 -3.01
N GLY A 55 11.28 14.18 -2.60
CA GLY A 55 11.33 13.25 -1.47
C GLY A 55 11.03 11.81 -1.91
N GLY A 56 11.04 10.88 -0.94
CA GLY A 56 10.87 9.46 -1.25
C GLY A 56 12.08 8.84 -1.95
N TYR A 57 11.86 7.75 -2.68
CA TYR A 57 12.94 6.97 -3.30
C TYR A 57 12.54 6.39 -4.65
N ASN A 58 13.49 6.37 -5.60
CA ASN A 58 13.39 5.57 -6.83
C ASN A 58 14.11 4.25 -6.61
N HIS A 59 13.47 3.13 -6.97
CA HIS A 59 13.99 1.77 -6.78
C HIS A 59 14.49 1.18 -8.09
N TYR A 60 15.65 0.55 -8.02
CA TYR A 60 16.32 -0.07 -9.17
C TYR A 60 16.73 -1.50 -8.82
N ASP A 61 16.71 -2.39 -9.81
CA ASP A 61 17.26 -3.73 -9.69
C ASP A 61 18.81 -3.72 -9.73
N ASN A 62 19.43 -4.91 -9.65
CA ASN A 62 20.89 -5.04 -9.69
C ASN A 62 21.52 -4.72 -11.07
N HIS A 63 20.70 -4.58 -12.12
CA HIS A 63 21.10 -4.19 -13.47
C HIS A 63 20.91 -2.68 -13.73
N GLY A 64 20.39 -1.93 -12.73
CA GLY A 64 20.11 -0.49 -12.85
C GLY A 64 18.80 -0.16 -13.57
N LYS A 65 17.93 -1.14 -13.84
CA LYS A 65 16.59 -0.88 -14.38
C LYS A 65 15.67 -0.39 -13.26
N LYS A 66 14.96 0.71 -13.50
CA LYS A 66 13.94 1.21 -12.54
C LYS A 66 12.80 0.21 -12.43
N ILE A 67 12.54 -0.25 -11.20
CA ILE A 67 11.48 -1.21 -10.88
C ILE A 67 10.30 -0.56 -10.16
N GLY A 68 10.45 0.69 -9.68
CA GLY A 68 9.38 1.42 -9.01
C GLY A 68 9.87 2.67 -8.30
N HIS A 69 9.00 3.24 -7.47
CA HIS A 69 9.33 4.36 -6.59
C HIS A 69 8.49 4.33 -5.31
N SER A 70 8.89 5.12 -4.34
CA SER A 70 8.16 5.34 -3.10
C SER A 70 8.03 6.82 -2.85
N ASP A 71 6.79 7.30 -2.66
CA ASP A 71 6.51 8.70 -2.35
C ASP A 71 6.21 8.87 -0.86
N PRO A 72 6.61 10.00 -0.24
CA PRO A 72 6.26 10.29 1.13
C PRO A 72 4.74 10.33 1.33
N SER A 73 4.27 9.72 2.41
CA SER A 73 2.87 9.82 2.84
C SER A 73 2.66 11.08 3.68
N LEU A 74 1.47 11.67 3.63
CA LEU A 74 1.09 12.89 4.39
C LEU A 74 1.21 12.72 5.91
N PHE A 75 1.18 11.49 6.41
CA PHE A 75 1.19 11.18 7.84
C PHE A 75 2.47 10.43 8.29
N GLY A 76 3.52 10.58 7.51
CA GLY A 76 4.77 9.83 7.65
C GLY A 76 4.71 8.48 6.94
N GLY A 77 5.89 7.88 6.73
CA GLY A 77 5.99 6.66 5.92
C GLY A 77 5.99 6.91 4.42
N TYR A 78 5.68 5.86 3.66
CA TYR A 78 5.79 5.89 2.20
C TYR A 78 4.68 5.09 1.53
N ASN A 79 4.21 5.57 0.37
CA ASN A 79 3.40 4.81 -0.58
C ASN A 79 4.32 4.26 -1.68
N HIS A 80 4.19 2.99 -1.99
CA HIS A 80 5.05 2.29 -2.97
C HIS A 80 4.32 2.08 -4.29
N TYR A 81 5.06 2.22 -5.38
CA TYR A 81 4.56 2.07 -6.74
C TYR A 81 5.54 1.23 -7.58
N ASP A 82 5.01 0.45 -8.52
CA ASP A 82 5.83 -0.24 -9.52
C ASP A 82 6.29 0.71 -10.64
N SER A 83 7.01 0.16 -11.65
CA SER A 83 7.49 0.91 -12.80
C SER A 83 6.38 1.49 -13.69
N ASN A 84 5.14 0.99 -13.56
CA ASN A 84 3.95 1.44 -14.29
C ASN A 84 3.09 2.43 -13.49
N ASN A 85 3.59 2.93 -12.34
CA ASN A 85 2.87 3.76 -11.39
C ASN A 85 1.65 3.08 -10.73
N LYS A 86 1.57 1.74 -10.78
CA LYS A 86 0.58 0.97 -10.04
C LYS A 86 1.01 0.89 -8.57
N SER A 87 0.09 1.19 -7.64
CA SER A 87 0.37 1.09 -6.21
C SER A 87 0.62 -0.38 -5.81
N THR A 88 1.70 -0.64 -5.10
CA THR A 88 2.12 -1.96 -4.62
C THR A 88 2.04 -2.11 -3.12
N GLY A 89 1.94 -1.00 -2.36
CA GLY A 89 1.88 -1.06 -0.93
C GLY A 89 2.12 0.27 -0.23
N SER A 90 2.18 0.21 1.08
CA SER A 90 2.61 1.33 1.92
C SER A 90 3.53 0.84 3.03
N SER A 91 4.30 1.77 3.58
CA SER A 91 5.11 1.59 4.77
C SER A 91 4.72 2.66 5.78
N ASP A 92 4.16 2.26 6.91
CA ASP A 92 3.74 3.17 7.97
C ASP A 92 4.73 3.13 9.14
N PRO A 93 5.03 4.27 9.80
CA PRO A 93 5.91 4.30 10.95
C PRO A 93 5.46 3.32 12.04
N GLY A 94 6.39 2.51 12.53
CA GLY A 94 6.14 1.59 13.64
C GLY A 94 6.19 2.31 14.99
N MET A 95 5.41 1.83 15.97
CA MET A 95 5.33 2.41 17.32
C MET A 95 6.69 2.38 18.06
N PHE A 96 7.56 1.44 17.72
CA PHE A 96 8.89 1.27 18.32
C PHE A 96 10.04 1.60 17.35
N GLY A 97 9.76 2.46 16.35
CA GLY A 97 10.68 2.77 15.26
C GLY A 97 10.56 1.77 14.10
N GLY A 98 11.21 2.09 12.96
CA GLY A 98 11.09 1.33 11.72
C GLY A 98 9.73 1.52 11.03
N TYR A 99 9.36 0.56 10.19
CA TYR A 99 8.13 0.63 9.37
C TYR A 99 7.38 -0.69 9.38
N ASN A 100 6.05 -0.61 9.42
CA ASN A 100 5.15 -1.71 9.12
C ASN A 100 4.78 -1.65 7.64
N HIS A 101 4.96 -2.75 6.92
CA HIS A 101 4.66 -2.84 5.50
C HIS A 101 3.29 -3.48 5.27
N SER A 102 2.50 -2.88 4.39
CA SER A 102 1.26 -3.46 3.90
C SER A 102 1.29 -3.49 2.37
N SER A 103 0.85 -4.60 1.77
CA SER A 103 0.60 -4.61 0.34
C SER A 103 -0.61 -3.75 0.03
N SER A 104 -0.53 -2.93 -1.03
CA SER A 104 -1.69 -2.17 -1.46
C SER A 104 -2.62 -3.06 -2.23
N SER A 105 -3.59 -3.48 -1.56
CA SER A 105 -4.82 -3.89 -2.17
C SER A 105 -5.94 -3.02 -1.61
N GLY A 106 -5.81 -1.79 -1.82
CA GLY A 106 -6.34 -0.60 -1.22
C GLY A 106 -7.81 -0.32 -1.39
N CYS A 107 -8.70 -1.06 -0.77
CA CYS A 107 -10.00 -0.54 -0.36
C CYS A 107 -10.04 -0.44 1.18
N TYR A 108 -9.17 0.40 1.77
CA TYR A 108 -8.94 0.49 3.22
C TYR A 108 -10.24 0.54 4.05
N ILE A 109 -11.16 1.46 3.72
CA ILE A 109 -12.41 1.60 4.46
C ILE A 109 -13.30 0.37 4.20
N ALA A 110 -13.44 -0.08 2.97
CA ALA A 110 -14.27 -1.24 2.63
C ALA A 110 -13.72 -2.52 3.29
N THR A 111 -12.42 -2.76 3.21
CA THR A 111 -11.78 -3.91 3.86
C THR A 111 -11.95 -3.86 5.39
N CYS A 112 -11.82 -2.69 6.00
CA CYS A 112 -12.04 -2.51 7.42
C CYS A 112 -13.50 -2.77 7.84
N VAL A 113 -14.46 -2.37 7.00
CA VAL A 113 -15.90 -2.50 7.25
C VAL A 113 -16.39 -3.93 7.05
N TYR A 114 -15.94 -4.59 5.97
CA TYR A 114 -16.34 -5.96 5.63
C TYR A 114 -15.44 -7.04 6.24
N GLY A 115 -14.31 -6.64 6.83
CA GLY A 115 -13.38 -7.56 7.50
C GLY A 115 -12.54 -8.42 6.56
N SER A 116 -12.73 -8.30 5.24
CA SER A 116 -11.95 -9.03 4.23
C SER A 116 -11.74 -8.17 3.00
N TYR A 117 -10.56 -8.32 2.39
CA TYR A 117 -10.25 -7.76 1.08
C TYR A 117 -10.87 -8.60 -0.04
N ASP A 118 -10.98 -9.90 0.17
CA ASP A 118 -11.52 -10.88 -0.76
C ASP A 118 -12.94 -11.28 -0.34
N CYS A 119 -13.90 -10.37 -0.57
CA CYS A 119 -15.32 -10.61 -0.43
C CYS A 119 -16.10 -9.93 -1.57
N PRO A 120 -17.33 -10.40 -1.88
CA PRO A 120 -18.12 -9.92 -3.00
C PRO A 120 -18.30 -8.40 -3.05
N GLU A 121 -18.52 -7.78 -1.92
CA GLU A 121 -18.72 -6.34 -1.80
C GLU A 121 -17.47 -5.57 -2.18
N VAL A 122 -16.30 -6.03 -1.72
CA VAL A 122 -15.02 -5.38 -2.01
C VAL A 122 -14.63 -5.62 -3.47
N TRP A 123 -14.85 -6.80 -4.04
CA TRP A 123 -14.61 -7.04 -5.47
C TRP A 123 -15.45 -6.12 -6.38
N THR A 124 -16.73 -5.91 -6.05
CA THR A 124 -17.59 -4.95 -6.77
C THR A 124 -17.04 -3.54 -6.72
N LEU A 125 -16.60 -3.07 -5.56
CA LEU A 125 -16.03 -1.73 -5.37
C LEU A 125 -14.68 -1.57 -6.09
N ARG A 126 -13.85 -2.59 -6.12
CA ARG A 126 -12.56 -2.60 -6.84
C ARG A 126 -12.77 -2.50 -8.35
N ARG A 127 -13.71 -3.29 -8.91
CA ARG A 127 -14.10 -3.19 -10.33
C ARG A 127 -14.58 -1.78 -10.69
N PHE A 128 -15.43 -1.21 -9.86
CA PHE A 128 -15.90 0.16 -10.06
C PHE A 128 -14.76 1.18 -10.03
N ARG A 129 -13.83 1.05 -9.09
CA ARG A 129 -12.62 1.88 -9.02
C ARG A 129 -11.82 1.79 -10.33
N ASP A 130 -11.51 0.59 -10.78
CA ASP A 130 -10.58 0.34 -11.88
C ASP A 130 -11.22 0.60 -13.25
N ASN A 131 -12.49 0.24 -13.44
CA ASN A 131 -13.16 0.32 -14.73
C ASN A 131 -13.99 1.61 -14.92
N THR A 132 -14.23 2.40 -13.87
CA THR A 132 -15.06 3.61 -13.96
C THR A 132 -14.34 4.84 -13.41
N LEU A 133 -13.82 4.77 -12.18
CA LEU A 133 -13.17 5.94 -11.57
C LEU A 133 -11.80 6.20 -12.18
N ALA A 134 -11.02 5.16 -12.46
CA ALA A 134 -9.67 5.31 -13.03
C ALA A 134 -9.67 5.85 -14.47
N GLU A 135 -10.79 5.75 -15.21
CA GLU A 135 -10.89 6.17 -16.60
C GLU A 135 -11.00 7.69 -16.76
N ASN A 136 -11.46 8.42 -15.74
CA ASN A 136 -11.63 9.88 -15.83
C ASN A 136 -10.74 10.66 -14.84
N VAL A 137 -10.47 11.92 -15.16
CA VAL A 137 -9.55 12.78 -14.38
C VAL A 137 -10.06 13.00 -12.96
N PHE A 138 -11.36 13.23 -12.78
CA PHE A 138 -11.96 13.44 -11.45
C PHE A 138 -11.94 12.18 -10.62
N GLY A 139 -12.19 11.00 -11.22
CA GLY A 139 -12.11 9.72 -10.54
C GLY A 139 -10.69 9.40 -10.11
N ARG A 140 -9.68 9.67 -10.94
CA ARG A 140 -8.26 9.53 -10.56
C ARG A 140 -7.87 10.46 -9.41
N ALA A 141 -8.33 11.71 -9.43
CA ALA A 141 -8.09 12.64 -8.33
C ALA A 141 -8.78 12.16 -7.02
N PHE A 142 -10.02 11.66 -7.13
CA PHE A 142 -10.73 11.06 -6.00
C PHE A 142 -9.98 9.84 -5.44
N ILE A 143 -9.55 8.91 -6.31
CA ILE A 143 -8.76 7.74 -5.91
C ILE A 143 -7.50 8.17 -5.15
N LYS A 144 -6.76 9.15 -5.69
CA LYS A 144 -5.53 9.66 -5.06
C LYS A 144 -5.79 10.26 -3.67
N THR A 145 -6.84 11.06 -3.52
CA THR A 145 -7.26 11.64 -2.25
C THR A 145 -7.74 10.57 -1.27
N TYR A 146 -8.53 9.61 -1.76
CA TYR A 146 -9.02 8.49 -0.95
C TYR A 146 -7.86 7.70 -0.35
N TYR A 147 -6.85 7.33 -1.15
CA TYR A 147 -5.68 6.59 -0.67
C TYR A 147 -4.77 7.40 0.26
N ALA A 148 -4.73 8.71 0.12
CA ALA A 148 -3.99 9.56 1.03
C ALA A 148 -4.66 9.65 2.43
N ILE A 149 -6.00 9.62 2.50
CA ILE A 149 -6.76 9.90 3.74
C ILE A 149 -7.23 8.62 4.41
N SER A 150 -7.69 7.61 3.64
CA SER A 150 -8.36 6.43 4.18
C SER A 150 -7.53 5.58 5.15
N PRO A 151 -6.20 5.38 4.97
CA PRO A 151 -5.38 4.64 5.94
C PRO A 151 -5.42 5.28 7.32
N THR A 152 -5.33 6.61 7.38
CA THR A 152 -5.38 7.36 8.64
C THR A 152 -6.74 7.29 9.31
N LEU A 153 -7.81 7.42 8.55
CA LEU A 153 -9.17 7.27 9.08
C LEU A 153 -9.40 5.88 9.66
N VAL A 154 -8.95 4.85 8.95
CA VAL A 154 -9.05 3.46 9.43
C VAL A 154 -8.16 3.22 10.65
N LYS A 155 -6.96 3.79 10.70
CA LYS A 155 -6.06 3.68 11.85
C LYS A 155 -6.67 4.30 13.13
N TRP A 156 -7.34 5.44 13.01
CA TRP A 156 -7.91 6.14 14.16
C TRP A 156 -9.30 5.63 14.58
N PHE A 157 -10.13 5.27 13.63
CA PHE A 157 -11.55 4.99 13.85
C PHE A 157 -11.98 3.58 13.42
N GLY A 158 -11.12 2.82 12.73
CA GLY A 158 -11.46 1.54 12.13
C GLY A 158 -11.92 0.48 13.14
N ASP A 159 -11.44 0.52 14.37
CA ASP A 159 -11.87 -0.40 15.43
C ASP A 159 -13.16 0.04 16.14
N THR A 160 -13.66 1.24 15.86
CA THR A 160 -14.86 1.76 16.49
C THR A 160 -16.13 1.26 15.80
N ASN A 161 -17.11 0.81 16.61
CA ASN A 161 -18.38 0.28 16.09
C ASN A 161 -19.20 1.32 15.32
N TRP A 162 -19.15 2.60 15.72
CA TRP A 162 -19.87 3.67 15.03
C TRP A 162 -19.31 3.91 13.62
N PHE A 163 -17.98 3.88 13.45
CA PHE A 163 -17.33 4.05 12.17
C PHE A 163 -17.69 2.92 11.20
N LYS A 164 -17.57 1.66 11.66
CA LYS A 164 -17.95 0.48 10.88
C LYS A 164 -19.43 0.53 10.47
N LYS A 165 -20.33 0.86 11.41
CA LYS A 165 -21.78 0.94 11.13
C LYS A 165 -22.12 2.07 10.13
N LEU A 166 -21.52 3.25 10.29
CA LEU A 166 -21.73 4.40 9.40
C LEU A 166 -21.32 4.07 7.97
N TRP A 167 -20.10 3.56 7.81
CA TRP A 167 -19.55 3.23 6.48
C TRP A 167 -20.22 2.01 5.87
N LYS A 168 -20.54 0.99 6.67
CA LYS A 168 -21.24 -0.20 6.18
C LYS A 168 -22.55 0.17 5.48
N THR A 169 -23.40 0.96 6.11
CA THR A 169 -24.67 1.38 5.50
C THR A 169 -24.49 2.12 4.18
N ARG A 170 -23.45 2.95 4.05
CA ARG A 170 -23.16 3.69 2.81
C ARG A 170 -22.58 2.80 1.74
N LEU A 171 -21.64 1.93 2.10
CA LEU A 171 -21.02 0.99 1.17
C LEU A 171 -22.01 -0.06 0.68
N ASP A 172 -22.89 -0.60 1.54
CA ASP A 172 -23.94 -1.56 1.15
C ASP A 172 -24.87 -0.95 0.08
N LYS A 173 -25.30 0.31 0.25
CA LYS A 173 -26.10 1.03 -0.75
C LYS A 173 -25.36 1.21 -2.08
N MET A 174 -24.06 1.54 -2.00
CA MET A 174 -23.22 1.73 -3.19
C MET A 174 -23.02 0.41 -3.92
N VAL A 175 -22.72 -0.67 -3.20
CA VAL A 175 -22.55 -2.02 -3.78
C VAL A 175 -23.84 -2.50 -4.44
N SER A 176 -25.00 -2.32 -3.78
CA SER A 176 -26.31 -2.67 -4.37
C SER A 176 -26.53 -1.92 -5.69
N ALA A 177 -26.35 -0.59 -5.69
CA ALA A 177 -26.54 0.22 -6.90
C ALA A 177 -25.54 -0.14 -8.03
N LEU A 178 -24.34 -0.61 -7.71
CA LEU A 178 -23.35 -1.07 -8.69
C LEU A 178 -23.74 -2.45 -9.26
N LYS A 179 -24.23 -3.36 -8.43
CA LYS A 179 -24.75 -4.66 -8.88
C LYS A 179 -25.98 -4.48 -9.79
N ASP A 180 -26.88 -3.57 -9.46
CA ASP A 180 -28.04 -3.23 -10.29
C ASP A 180 -27.63 -2.68 -11.68
N LYS A 181 -26.43 -2.08 -11.77
CA LYS A 181 -25.82 -1.63 -13.04
C LYS A 181 -24.98 -2.71 -13.74
N GLY A 182 -24.98 -3.93 -13.24
CA GLY A 182 -24.30 -5.06 -13.86
C GLY A 182 -22.81 -5.20 -13.48
N VAL A 183 -22.35 -4.53 -12.42
CA VAL A 183 -20.98 -4.76 -11.90
C VAL A 183 -20.95 -6.09 -11.16
N GLU A 184 -20.12 -7.02 -11.63
CA GLU A 184 -20.01 -8.37 -11.07
C GLU A 184 -19.42 -8.36 -9.65
N ASP A 185 -19.78 -9.37 -8.86
CA ASP A 185 -19.30 -9.62 -7.50
C ASP A 185 -18.46 -10.91 -7.37
N THR A 186 -17.95 -11.40 -8.50
CA THR A 186 -17.05 -12.56 -8.58
C THR A 186 -15.61 -12.19 -8.17
N PRO A 187 -14.74 -13.16 -7.85
CA PRO A 187 -13.33 -12.90 -7.52
C PRO A 187 -12.65 -11.97 -8.53
N TYR A 188 -11.89 -11.00 -8.02
CA TYR A 188 -11.30 -9.94 -8.83
C TYR A 188 -9.84 -9.67 -8.44
N GLU A 189 -8.96 -9.69 -9.44
CA GLU A 189 -7.58 -9.22 -9.30
C GLU A 189 -7.46 -7.78 -9.82
N ASP A 190 -6.70 -6.93 -9.10
CA ASP A 190 -6.49 -5.53 -9.45
C ASP A 190 -5.74 -5.40 -10.79
N LYS A 191 -6.16 -4.45 -11.61
CA LYS A 191 -5.49 -4.10 -12.88
C LYS A 191 -4.24 -3.29 -12.62
#